data_cd6005f8b7e7d7c96d6892eea205e648
#
_entry.id   cd6005f8b7e7d7c96d6892eea205e648
#
_cell.length_a   1.000
_cell.length_b   1.000
_cell.length_c   1.000
_cell.angle_alpha   90.00
_cell.angle_beta   90.00
_cell.angle_gamma   90.00
#
_symmetry.space_group_name_H-M   'P 1'
#
loop_
_entity.id
_entity.type
_entity.pdbx_description
1 polymer ?
#
loop_
_entity_poly.entity_id
_entity_poly.type
_entity_poly.pdbx_seq_one_letter_code
_entity_poly.pdbx_strand_id
1 'polypeptide(L)'
;MILKDIYLYPELTEYDVAVTSKFKEQTRSLCNFLGRYIKSAKVKCEKYNRVCIVCRETPSLVSYINSSGVLRVEVFFDVKEYLNKKFDDLNEYFISLVIDGVNKCDDISLPKEMIIKGIDLFRTEGYKNEWVFKSKSFNRHGLKVILKCSLTMNNFFLDLYVMKNKNVIFYENVKNDY
;
A
#
# COMPACT_ATOMS: atom_id res chain seq x y z
N MET A 1 17.50 -6.02 -8.83
CA MET A 1 16.76 -4.74 -8.78
C MET A 1 16.37 -4.44 -7.34
N ILE A 2 16.07 -3.19 -6.95
CA ILE A 2 15.50 -2.91 -5.62
C ILE A 2 13.99 -3.01 -5.73
N LEU A 3 13.38 -3.80 -4.84
CA LEU A 3 11.92 -3.90 -4.73
C LEU A 3 11.34 -2.56 -4.27
N LYS A 4 10.33 -2.06 -4.98
CA LYS A 4 9.77 -0.72 -4.75
C LYS A 4 8.33 -0.76 -4.29
N ASP A 5 7.53 -1.64 -4.90
CA ASP A 5 6.09 -1.60 -4.75
C ASP A 5 5.49 -3.00 -4.67
N ILE A 6 4.42 -3.11 -3.89
CA ILE A 6 3.49 -4.25 -3.91
C ILE A 6 2.12 -3.70 -4.26
N TYR A 7 1.46 -4.32 -5.22
CA TYR A 7 0.11 -4.00 -5.63
C TYR A 7 -0.82 -5.19 -5.42
N LEU A 8 -2.04 -4.89 -5.03
CA LEU A 8 -3.15 -5.83 -4.96
C LEU A 8 -4.31 -5.27 -5.78
N TYR A 9 -4.76 -6.00 -6.78
CA TYR A 9 -5.89 -5.60 -7.62
C TYR A 9 -6.55 -6.79 -8.31
N PRO A 10 -7.84 -6.69 -8.65
CA PRO A 10 -8.52 -7.73 -9.40
C PRO A 10 -8.11 -7.72 -10.87
N GLU A 11 -8.22 -8.86 -11.53
CA GLU A 11 -7.99 -8.95 -12.97
C GLU A 11 -8.99 -8.05 -13.73
N LEU A 12 -8.45 -7.14 -14.53
CA LEU A 12 -9.26 -6.06 -15.13
C LEU A 12 -10.25 -6.55 -16.18
N THR A 13 -10.01 -7.72 -16.75
CA THR A 13 -10.84 -8.33 -17.79
C THR A 13 -11.92 -9.28 -17.25
N GLU A 14 -11.85 -9.63 -15.96
CA GLU A 14 -12.78 -10.56 -15.31
C GLU A 14 -13.91 -9.84 -14.55
N TYR A 15 -13.69 -8.59 -14.15
CA TYR A 15 -14.62 -7.87 -13.27
C TYR A 15 -15.02 -6.51 -13.85
N ASP A 16 -16.22 -6.07 -13.49
CA ASP A 16 -16.74 -4.77 -13.89
C ASP A 16 -15.83 -3.60 -13.42
N VAL A 17 -15.82 -2.54 -14.22
CA VAL A 17 -15.03 -1.33 -13.93
C VAL A 17 -15.34 -0.74 -12.56
N ALA A 18 -16.61 -0.76 -12.14
CA ALA A 18 -17.01 -0.26 -10.83
C ALA A 18 -16.37 -1.07 -9.69
N VAL A 19 -16.34 -2.41 -9.82
CA VAL A 19 -15.70 -3.31 -8.84
C VAL A 19 -14.20 -3.08 -8.82
N THR A 20 -13.55 -3.05 -9.99
CA THR A 20 -12.11 -2.90 -10.09
C THR A 20 -11.63 -1.55 -9.57
N SER A 21 -12.34 -0.46 -9.85
CA SER A 21 -12.02 0.88 -9.38
C SER A 21 -12.15 0.97 -7.86
N LYS A 22 -13.30 0.53 -7.31
CA LYS A 22 -13.54 0.51 -5.86
C LYS A 22 -12.48 -0.30 -5.12
N PHE A 23 -12.17 -1.49 -5.61
CA PHE A 23 -11.15 -2.36 -5.00
C PHE A 23 -9.76 -1.70 -5.00
N LYS A 24 -9.35 -1.10 -6.13
CA LYS A 24 -8.07 -0.39 -6.23
C LYS A 24 -7.96 0.78 -5.25
N GLU A 25 -9.02 1.56 -5.11
CA GLU A 25 -9.06 2.67 -4.16
C GLU A 25 -8.92 2.17 -2.72
N GLN A 26 -9.68 1.14 -2.35
CA GLN A 26 -9.66 0.59 -1.00
C GLN A 26 -8.34 -0.10 -0.63
N THR A 27 -7.66 -0.75 -1.58
CA THR A 27 -6.36 -1.39 -1.33
C THR A 27 -5.19 -0.42 -1.37
N ARG A 28 -5.39 0.80 -1.88
CA ARG A 28 -4.33 1.81 -2.07
C ARG A 28 -3.58 2.14 -0.79
N SER A 29 -4.28 2.24 0.35
CA SER A 29 -3.66 2.54 1.65
C SER A 29 -2.67 1.45 2.07
N LEU A 30 -3.09 0.20 2.08
CA LEU A 30 -2.25 -0.96 2.41
C LEU A 30 -1.05 -1.06 1.46
N CYS A 31 -1.29 -1.03 0.15
CA CYS A 31 -0.24 -1.18 -0.85
C CYS A 31 0.80 -0.05 -0.78
N ASN A 32 0.37 1.19 -0.56
CA ASN A 32 1.28 2.33 -0.38
C ASN A 32 2.10 2.19 0.91
N PHE A 33 1.48 1.78 2.02
CA PHE A 33 2.19 1.54 3.27
C PHE A 33 3.29 0.50 3.09
N LEU A 34 2.96 -0.66 2.55
CA LEU A 34 3.90 -1.75 2.29
C LEU A 34 5.01 -1.32 1.31
N GLY A 35 4.66 -0.62 0.23
CA GLY A 35 5.65 -0.11 -0.73
C GLY A 35 6.65 0.83 -0.07
N ARG A 36 6.20 1.77 0.77
CA ARG A 36 7.09 2.68 1.53
C ARG A 36 7.97 1.91 2.51
N TYR A 37 7.39 0.96 3.24
CA TYR A 37 8.11 0.12 4.20
C TYR A 37 9.25 -0.66 3.52
N ILE A 38 8.94 -1.39 2.44
CA ILE A 38 9.89 -2.19 1.68
C ILE A 38 10.96 -1.33 1.02
N LYS A 39 10.56 -0.20 0.42
CA LYS A 39 11.50 0.72 -0.23
C LYS A 39 12.53 1.29 0.74
N SER A 40 12.13 1.55 1.99
CA SER A 40 13.06 2.03 3.03
C SER A 40 14.14 1.02 3.37
N ALA A 41 13.83 -0.28 3.28
CA ALA A 41 14.75 -1.38 3.55
C ALA A 41 15.70 -1.72 2.39
N LYS A 42 15.49 -1.13 1.20
CA LYS A 42 16.35 -1.30 0.00
C LYS A 42 16.58 -2.77 -0.38
N VAL A 43 15.55 -3.61 -0.25
CA VAL A 43 15.65 -5.04 -0.55
C VAL A 43 15.97 -5.28 -2.01
N LYS A 44 16.92 -6.16 -2.28
CA LYS A 44 17.32 -6.55 -3.63
C LYS A 44 16.56 -7.79 -4.07
N CYS A 45 15.91 -7.73 -5.22
CA CYS A 45 15.37 -8.86 -5.96
C CYS A 45 16.13 -9.01 -7.28
N GLU A 46 16.21 -10.25 -7.81
CA GLU A 46 17.07 -10.50 -8.96
C GLU A 46 16.53 -9.90 -10.26
N LYS A 47 15.26 -10.15 -10.58
CA LYS A 47 14.71 -9.89 -11.93
C LYS A 47 13.51 -8.94 -11.94
N TYR A 48 13.03 -8.48 -10.78
CA TYR A 48 11.85 -7.61 -10.69
C TYR A 48 12.04 -6.50 -9.64
N ASN A 49 11.27 -5.46 -9.76
CA ASN A 49 11.22 -4.35 -8.80
C ASN A 49 9.82 -4.05 -8.29
N ARG A 50 8.83 -4.81 -8.72
CA ARG A 50 7.41 -4.72 -8.30
C ARG A 50 6.83 -6.11 -8.15
N VAL A 51 5.91 -6.24 -7.22
CA VAL A 51 5.07 -7.44 -7.06
C VAL A 51 3.63 -7.04 -7.30
N CYS A 52 2.95 -7.77 -8.17
CA CYS A 52 1.53 -7.62 -8.43
C CYS A 52 0.80 -8.88 -8.00
N ILE A 53 0.02 -8.77 -6.94
CA ILE A 53 -0.90 -9.82 -6.51
C ILE A 53 -2.22 -9.55 -7.22
N VAL A 54 -2.59 -10.47 -8.09
CA VAL A 54 -3.75 -10.33 -8.97
C VAL A 54 -4.85 -11.27 -8.52
N CYS A 55 -5.98 -10.70 -8.16
CA CYS A 55 -7.16 -11.40 -7.68
C CYS A 55 -7.97 -11.94 -8.86
N ARG A 56 -8.22 -13.25 -8.90
CA ARG A 56 -8.93 -13.95 -9.97
C ARG A 56 -9.89 -15.00 -9.45
N GLU A 57 -10.97 -15.28 -10.19
CA GLU A 57 -11.87 -16.40 -9.92
C GLU A 57 -11.17 -17.75 -10.08
N THR A 58 -10.30 -17.85 -11.10
CA THR A 58 -9.52 -19.06 -11.37
C THR A 58 -8.04 -18.67 -11.51
N PRO A 59 -7.31 -18.61 -10.38
CA PRO A 59 -5.92 -18.18 -10.39
C PRO A 59 -4.98 -19.27 -10.93
N SER A 60 -3.95 -18.87 -11.68
CA SER A 60 -2.84 -19.73 -12.06
C SER A 60 -2.10 -20.24 -10.82
N LEU A 61 -1.55 -21.46 -10.88
CA LEU A 61 -0.71 -22.00 -9.82
C LEU A 61 0.71 -21.44 -9.82
N VAL A 62 1.17 -20.92 -10.96
CA VAL A 62 2.56 -20.51 -11.16
C VAL A 62 2.67 -18.99 -11.16
N SER A 63 3.63 -18.47 -10.38
CA SER A 63 4.05 -17.07 -10.47
C SER A 63 5.00 -16.85 -11.64
N TYR A 64 5.00 -15.67 -12.25
CA TYR A 64 5.91 -15.36 -13.34
C TYR A 64 6.32 -13.88 -13.36
N ILE A 65 7.49 -13.62 -13.96
CA ILE A 65 8.00 -12.27 -14.15
C ILE A 65 7.76 -11.86 -15.60
N ASN A 66 7.06 -10.74 -15.79
CA ASN A 66 6.81 -10.22 -17.13
C ASN A 66 8.00 -9.40 -17.68
N SER A 67 7.93 -9.03 -18.96
CA SER A 67 8.96 -8.25 -19.66
C SER A 67 9.26 -6.87 -19.03
N SER A 68 8.33 -6.35 -18.24
CA SER A 68 8.50 -5.05 -17.53
C SER A 68 9.13 -5.19 -16.15
N GLY A 69 9.61 -6.39 -15.77
CA GLY A 69 10.23 -6.63 -14.46
C GLY A 69 9.22 -6.59 -13.32
N VAL A 70 8.02 -7.09 -13.53
CA VAL A 70 6.95 -7.22 -12.54
C VAL A 70 6.73 -8.70 -12.24
N LEU A 71 6.87 -9.10 -10.98
CA LEU A 71 6.48 -10.42 -10.50
C LEU A 71 4.96 -10.44 -10.31
N ARG A 72 4.28 -11.31 -11.09
CA ARG A 72 2.84 -11.53 -10.99
C ARG A 72 2.56 -12.81 -10.23
N VAL A 73 1.70 -12.71 -9.23
CA VAL A 73 1.19 -13.82 -8.44
C VAL A 73 -0.33 -13.73 -8.42
N GLU A 74 -1.02 -14.81 -8.79
CA GLU A 74 -2.48 -14.81 -8.83
C GLU A 74 -3.04 -15.49 -7.59
N VAL A 75 -4.09 -14.90 -6.99
CA VAL A 75 -4.79 -15.41 -5.81
C VAL A 75 -6.28 -15.56 -6.10
N PHE A 76 -6.92 -16.49 -5.41
CA PHE A 76 -8.37 -16.67 -5.51
C PHE A 76 -9.10 -15.43 -4.96
N PHE A 77 -10.14 -15.03 -5.65
CA PHE A 77 -10.97 -13.88 -5.28
C PHE A 77 -12.43 -14.14 -5.60
N ASP A 78 -13.26 -14.14 -4.57
CA ASP A 78 -14.71 -14.16 -4.70
C ASP A 78 -15.26 -12.73 -4.62
N VAL A 79 -15.72 -12.22 -5.76
CA VAL A 79 -16.29 -10.87 -5.86
C VAL A 79 -17.54 -10.70 -4.99
N LYS A 80 -18.36 -11.76 -4.82
CA LYS A 80 -19.57 -11.70 -3.98
C LYS A 80 -19.20 -11.60 -2.52
N GLU A 81 -18.20 -12.37 -2.09
CA GLU A 81 -17.66 -12.26 -0.74
C GLU A 81 -17.16 -10.84 -0.46
N TYR A 82 -16.33 -10.29 -1.36
CA TYR A 82 -15.80 -8.93 -1.24
C TYR A 82 -16.90 -7.87 -1.14
N LEU A 83 -17.92 -7.92 -2.01
CA LEU A 83 -19.00 -6.94 -2.02
C LEU A 83 -19.87 -6.98 -0.77
N ASN A 84 -19.92 -8.13 -0.09
CA ASN A 84 -20.68 -8.34 1.16
C ASN A 84 -19.85 -8.04 2.42
N LYS A 85 -18.54 -7.76 2.32
CA LYS A 85 -17.70 -7.42 3.48
C LYS A 85 -18.12 -6.10 4.10
N LYS A 86 -18.17 -6.07 5.43
CA LYS A 86 -18.30 -4.81 6.16
C LYS A 86 -17.05 -3.98 6.02
N PHE A 87 -17.20 -2.67 6.08
CA PHE A 87 -16.07 -1.75 5.92
C PHE A 87 -14.93 -2.02 6.92
N ASP A 88 -15.28 -2.30 8.17
CA ASP A 88 -14.30 -2.57 9.24
C ASP A 88 -13.48 -3.85 9.01
N ASP A 89 -14.04 -4.81 8.26
CA ASP A 89 -13.37 -6.09 7.96
C ASP A 89 -12.47 -6.02 6.72
N LEU A 90 -12.56 -4.93 5.93
CA LEU A 90 -11.85 -4.83 4.64
C LEU A 90 -10.34 -4.83 4.77
N ASN A 91 -9.77 -4.21 5.81
CA ASN A 91 -8.32 -4.21 5.98
C ASN A 91 -7.78 -5.64 6.13
N GLU A 92 -8.37 -6.44 7.01
CA GLU A 92 -7.95 -7.82 7.20
C GLU A 92 -8.23 -8.70 5.98
N TYR A 93 -9.32 -8.44 5.27
CA TYR A 93 -9.61 -9.12 4.01
C TYR A 93 -8.52 -8.86 2.95
N PHE A 94 -8.14 -7.61 2.73
CA PHE A 94 -7.06 -7.29 1.79
C PHE A 94 -5.70 -7.83 2.26
N ILE A 95 -5.44 -7.79 3.55
CA ILE A 95 -4.23 -8.37 4.14
C ILE A 95 -4.19 -9.88 3.89
N SER A 96 -5.31 -10.60 4.05
CA SER A 96 -5.34 -12.05 3.77
C SER A 96 -4.97 -12.34 2.32
N LEU A 97 -5.51 -11.59 1.34
CA LEU A 97 -5.15 -11.73 -0.06
C LEU A 97 -3.66 -11.46 -0.34
N VAL A 98 -3.07 -10.47 0.35
CA VAL A 98 -1.62 -10.22 0.24
C VAL A 98 -0.82 -11.37 0.81
N ILE A 99 -1.19 -11.89 1.99
CA ILE A 99 -0.52 -13.03 2.63
C ILE A 99 -0.62 -14.28 1.73
N ASP A 100 -1.77 -14.54 1.16
CA ASP A 100 -1.98 -15.67 0.24
C ASP A 100 -1.06 -15.56 -0.99
N GLY A 101 -0.95 -14.38 -1.58
CA GLY A 101 -0.04 -14.13 -2.70
C GLY A 101 1.42 -14.29 -2.31
N VAL A 102 1.83 -13.79 -1.16
CA VAL A 102 3.20 -13.93 -0.64
C VAL A 102 3.53 -15.40 -0.37
N ASN A 103 2.62 -16.17 0.23
CA ASN A 103 2.82 -17.58 0.54
C ASN A 103 2.87 -18.45 -0.73
N LYS A 104 2.00 -18.17 -1.68
CA LYS A 104 1.90 -18.86 -2.95
C LYS A 104 3.12 -18.64 -3.86
N CYS A 105 3.77 -17.49 -3.74
CA CYS A 105 4.95 -17.18 -4.55
C CYS A 105 6.10 -18.15 -4.25
N ASP A 106 6.61 -18.81 -5.27
CA ASP A 106 7.74 -19.75 -5.19
C ASP A 106 9.10 -19.09 -5.45
N ASP A 107 9.12 -17.81 -5.85
CA ASP A 107 10.37 -17.05 -6.03
C ASP A 107 11.07 -16.82 -4.69
N ILE A 108 12.26 -17.46 -4.54
CA ILE A 108 13.06 -17.39 -3.31
C ILE A 108 13.64 -16.00 -3.03
N SER A 109 13.69 -15.11 -4.03
CA SER A 109 14.16 -13.73 -3.86
C SER A 109 13.08 -12.80 -3.30
N LEU A 110 11.81 -13.25 -3.20
CA LEU A 110 10.75 -12.49 -2.58
C LEU A 110 10.99 -12.37 -1.06
N PRO A 111 11.09 -11.17 -0.51
CA PRO A 111 11.36 -10.96 0.92
C PRO A 111 10.09 -11.18 1.77
N LYS A 112 9.60 -12.43 1.81
CA LYS A 112 8.32 -12.79 2.45
C LYS A 112 8.23 -12.33 3.89
N GLU A 113 9.24 -12.63 4.71
CA GLU A 113 9.27 -12.24 6.13
C GLU A 113 9.17 -10.71 6.31
N MET A 114 9.82 -9.96 5.43
CA MET A 114 9.76 -8.49 5.50
C MET A 114 8.37 -7.97 5.15
N ILE A 115 7.73 -8.56 4.13
CA ILE A 115 6.36 -8.18 3.77
C ILE A 115 5.42 -8.45 4.94
N ILE A 116 5.54 -9.62 5.57
CA ILE A 116 4.73 -9.99 6.75
C ILE A 116 4.99 -9.02 7.91
N LYS A 117 6.25 -8.69 8.22
CA LYS A 117 6.57 -7.66 9.23
C LYS A 117 5.96 -6.30 8.91
N GLY A 118 5.93 -5.91 7.63
CA GLY A 118 5.25 -4.68 7.20
C GLY A 118 3.74 -4.74 7.44
N ILE A 119 3.11 -5.87 7.20
CA ILE A 119 1.69 -6.10 7.48
C ILE A 119 1.42 -6.02 9.00
N ASP A 120 2.25 -6.67 9.81
CA ASP A 120 2.08 -6.64 11.27
C ASP A 120 2.26 -5.22 11.82
N LEU A 121 3.18 -4.44 11.27
CA LEU A 121 3.33 -3.03 11.62
C LEU A 121 2.08 -2.23 11.25
N PHE A 122 1.51 -2.44 10.05
CA PHE A 122 0.28 -1.78 9.61
C PHE A 122 -0.90 -2.08 10.53
N ARG A 123 -1.04 -3.34 11.00
CA ARG A 123 -2.02 -3.73 12.03
C ARG A 123 -1.79 -3.02 13.35
N THR A 124 -0.55 -3.03 13.83
CA THR A 124 -0.16 -2.43 15.12
C THR A 124 -0.41 -0.93 15.13
N GLU A 125 -0.24 -0.26 14.00
CA GLU A 125 -0.54 1.17 13.83
C GLU A 125 -2.05 1.45 13.61
N GLY A 126 -2.92 0.45 13.73
CA GLY A 126 -4.37 0.56 13.57
C GLY A 126 -4.76 0.89 12.13
N TYR A 127 -4.07 0.29 11.15
CA TYR A 127 -4.28 0.46 9.69
C TYR A 127 -4.07 1.90 9.21
N LYS A 128 -3.27 2.70 9.93
CA LYS A 128 -2.95 4.07 9.58
C LYS A 128 -1.80 4.13 8.60
N ASN A 129 -1.97 4.88 7.53
CA ASN A 129 -0.94 5.13 6.54
C ASN A 129 -0.62 6.62 6.48
N GLU A 130 0.24 7.07 7.39
CA GLU A 130 0.66 8.45 7.54
C GLU A 130 2.16 8.60 7.34
N TRP A 131 2.60 9.71 6.77
CA TRP A 131 4.03 10.00 6.62
C TRP A 131 4.29 11.48 6.43
N VAL A 132 5.51 11.90 6.83
CA VAL A 132 6.00 13.24 6.48
C VAL A 132 6.48 13.22 5.04
N PHE A 133 5.77 13.94 4.16
CA PHE A 133 6.17 14.08 2.76
C PHE A 133 7.38 14.99 2.61
N LYS A 134 7.35 16.14 3.29
CA LYS A 134 8.45 17.12 3.29
C LYS A 134 8.48 17.89 4.59
N SER A 135 9.69 18.21 5.07
CA SER A 135 9.85 19.17 6.16
C SER A 135 11.01 20.11 5.89
N LYS A 136 10.89 21.36 6.35
CA LYS A 136 11.93 22.39 6.24
C LYS A 136 12.01 23.18 7.54
N SER A 137 13.21 23.32 8.08
CA SER A 137 13.49 24.17 9.25
C SER A 137 14.09 25.50 8.84
N PHE A 138 13.63 26.57 9.47
CA PHE A 138 14.09 27.96 9.32
C PHE A 138 14.68 28.38 10.68
N ASN A 139 15.90 27.94 10.95
CA ASN A 139 16.51 28.04 12.29
C ASN A 139 16.63 29.46 12.79
N ARG A 140 16.90 30.45 11.88
CA ARG A 140 16.96 31.88 12.26
C ARG A 140 15.66 32.43 12.87
N HIS A 141 14.54 31.79 12.55
CA HIS A 141 13.20 32.21 12.99
C HIS A 141 12.57 31.24 13.99
N GLY A 142 13.27 30.15 14.33
CA GLY A 142 12.74 29.08 15.19
C GLY A 142 11.52 28.37 14.58
N LEU A 143 11.36 28.41 13.26
CA LEU A 143 10.21 27.86 12.54
C LEU A 143 10.56 26.51 11.91
N LYS A 144 9.59 25.60 11.92
CA LYS A 144 9.61 24.35 11.16
C LYS A 144 8.29 24.19 10.40
N VAL A 145 8.39 23.95 9.10
CA VAL A 145 7.25 23.66 8.23
C VAL A 145 7.24 22.17 7.92
N ILE A 146 6.08 21.54 8.03
CA ILE A 146 5.90 20.10 7.78
C ILE A 146 4.70 19.93 6.85
N LEU A 147 4.88 19.17 5.78
CA LEU A 147 3.82 18.61 4.97
C LEU A 147 3.66 17.13 5.36
N LYS A 148 2.49 16.77 5.88
CA LYS A 148 2.13 15.42 6.29
C LYS A 148 1.07 14.87 5.36
N CYS A 149 1.28 13.64 4.88
CA CYS A 149 0.28 12.90 4.12
C CYS A 149 -0.40 11.87 5.02
N SER A 150 -1.69 11.67 4.81
CA SER A 150 -2.46 10.57 5.35
C SER A 150 -3.31 9.95 4.23
N LEU A 151 -3.25 8.64 4.10
CA LEU A 151 -3.97 7.89 3.07
C LEU A 151 -4.82 6.81 3.74
N THR A 152 -6.12 6.91 3.56
CA THR A 152 -7.09 5.91 4.00
C THR A 152 -7.59 5.09 2.80
N MET A 153 -8.53 4.19 3.01
CA MET A 153 -9.19 3.46 1.92
C MET A 153 -9.95 4.39 0.96
N ASN A 154 -10.48 5.52 1.46
CA ASN A 154 -11.36 6.38 0.69
C ASN A 154 -10.73 7.73 0.38
N ASN A 155 -9.85 8.25 1.23
CA ASN A 155 -9.40 9.64 1.16
C ASN A 155 -7.88 9.76 1.24
N PHE A 156 -7.36 10.78 0.55
CA PHE A 156 -6.00 11.27 0.69
C PHE A 156 -6.03 12.68 1.28
N PHE A 157 -5.25 12.89 2.33
CA PHE A 157 -5.10 14.19 2.98
C PHE A 157 -3.65 14.66 2.87
N LEU A 158 -3.49 15.95 2.61
CA LEU A 158 -2.20 16.64 2.67
C LEU A 158 -2.34 17.82 3.64
N ASP A 159 -1.68 17.69 4.78
CA ASP A 159 -1.74 18.66 5.86
C ASP A 159 -0.46 19.48 5.96
N LEU A 160 -0.61 20.78 6.08
CA LEU A 160 0.47 21.73 6.31
C LEU A 160 0.49 22.14 7.80
N TYR A 161 1.60 21.93 8.43
CA TYR A 161 1.87 22.41 9.80
C TYR A 161 3.00 23.42 9.77
N VAL A 162 2.82 24.57 10.44
CA VAL A 162 3.89 25.49 10.79
C VAL A 162 4.07 25.46 12.30
N MET A 163 5.28 25.12 12.74
CA MET A 163 5.63 25.00 14.15
C MET A 163 6.64 26.08 14.55
N LYS A 164 6.48 26.63 15.74
CA LYS A 164 7.45 27.50 16.41
C LYS A 164 7.73 26.95 17.80
N ASN A 165 9.02 26.72 18.12
CA ASN A 165 9.43 26.16 19.42
C ASN A 165 8.65 24.89 19.82
N LYS A 166 8.44 23.96 18.86
CA LYS A 166 7.67 22.70 18.97
C LYS A 166 6.13 22.88 19.06
N ASN A 167 5.60 24.10 19.11
CA ASN A 167 4.16 24.34 19.12
C ASN A 167 3.66 24.58 17.70
N VAL A 168 2.50 24.02 17.35
CA VAL A 168 1.82 24.31 16.09
C VAL A 168 1.23 25.72 16.19
N ILE A 169 1.66 26.62 15.31
CA ILE A 169 1.17 28.01 15.23
C ILE A 169 0.26 28.22 14.01
N PHE A 170 0.28 27.28 13.05
CA PHE A 170 -0.60 27.29 11.90
C PHE A 170 -0.83 25.85 11.42
N TYR A 171 -2.05 25.56 11.03
CA TYR A 171 -2.47 24.29 10.42
C TYR A 171 -3.45 24.55 9.29
N GLU A 172 -3.29 23.84 8.19
CA GLU A 172 -4.20 23.87 7.06
C GLU A 172 -4.24 22.49 6.39
N ASN A 173 -5.43 22.00 6.07
CA ASN A 173 -5.60 20.89 5.15
C ASN A 173 -5.52 21.44 3.72
N VAL A 174 -4.41 21.18 3.04
CA VAL A 174 -4.08 21.73 1.71
C VAL A 174 -4.81 21.00 0.60
N LYS A 175 -5.02 19.67 0.77
CA LYS A 175 -5.67 18.83 -0.21
C LYS A 175 -6.44 17.69 0.47
N ASN A 176 -7.68 17.57 0.04
CA ASN A 176 -8.56 16.47 0.41
C ASN A 176 -9.19 15.94 -0.89
N ASP A 177 -8.66 14.83 -1.41
CA ASP A 177 -9.20 14.13 -2.57
C ASP A 177 -10.10 12.98 -2.09
N TYR A 178 -11.31 12.97 -2.58
CA TYR A 178 -12.31 11.93 -2.38
C TYR A 178 -12.17 10.81 -3.40
#